data_80cc07a6107b9556b290e43b4c9ec018
#
_entry.id   80cc07a6107b9556b290e43b4c9ec018
#
_cell.length_a   1.000
_cell.length_b   1.000
_cell.length_c   1.000
_cell.angle_alpha   90.00
_cell.angle_beta   90.00
_cell.angle_gamma   90.00
#
_symmetry.space_group_name_H-M   'P 1'
#
loop_
_entity.id
_entity.type
_entity.pdbx_description
1 polymer ?
#
loop_
_entity_poly.entity_id
_entity_poly.type
_entity_poly.pdbx_seq_one_letter_code
_entity_poly.pdbx_strand_id
1 'polypeptide(L)'
;MKKNGLNKLLALLLALVMVLSLAACGNKAQDNGTADKDAGAVTDTDNNTGDNGDAAAPQYSVVADGDVIGEGKTAFTVEVAQLDGTSITFTVNTDKETVGEALLELGVVAGDTTEYGLYITTVNGVTLDYNTDGAYWAFYINGEYASTGVDATNIEAGASYALKAEKAA
;
A
#
# COMPACT_ATOMS: atom_id res chain seq x y z
N MET A 1 -44.31 10.02 13.83
CA MET A 1 -44.67 8.76 13.17
C MET A 1 -44.54 8.96 11.66
N LYS A 2 -43.49 8.43 11.00
CA LYS A 2 -43.32 8.20 9.55
C LYS A 2 -41.83 7.96 9.21
N LYS A 3 -41.21 6.89 9.78
CA LYS A 3 -39.85 6.48 9.41
C LYS A 3 -39.81 5.14 8.65
N ASN A 4 -40.94 4.53 8.35
CA ASN A 4 -40.94 3.16 7.75
C ASN A 4 -41.05 3.15 6.21
N GLY A 5 -41.26 4.30 5.57
CA GLY A 5 -41.36 4.39 4.10
C GLY A 5 -40.01 4.44 3.39
N LEU A 6 -39.04 5.12 4.01
CA LEU A 6 -37.72 5.36 3.39
C LEU A 6 -36.87 4.08 3.33
N ASN A 7 -36.97 3.22 4.34
CA ASN A 7 -36.20 1.95 4.40
C ASN A 7 -36.75 0.91 3.40
N LYS A 8 -38.06 0.95 3.07
CA LYS A 8 -38.62 0.05 2.06
C LYS A 8 -38.30 0.48 0.64
N LEU A 9 -38.12 1.78 0.40
CA LEU A 9 -37.71 2.30 -0.90
C LEU A 9 -36.24 2.03 -1.16
N LEU A 10 -35.40 2.10 -0.13
CA LEU A 10 -33.97 1.79 -0.23
C LEU A 10 -33.71 0.30 -0.50
N ALA A 11 -34.50 -0.59 0.11
CA ALA A 11 -34.40 -2.03 -0.12
C ALA A 11 -34.83 -2.44 -1.54
N LEU A 12 -35.80 -1.72 -2.14
CA LEU A 12 -36.28 -2.02 -3.49
C LEU A 12 -35.32 -1.54 -4.59
N LEU A 13 -34.56 -0.46 -4.33
CA LEU A 13 -33.52 0.02 -5.23
C LEU A 13 -32.28 -0.88 -5.25
N LEU A 14 -31.94 -1.52 -4.12
CA LEU A 14 -30.80 -2.44 -4.05
C LEU A 14 -31.06 -3.75 -4.81
N ALA A 15 -32.31 -4.19 -4.92
CA ALA A 15 -32.69 -5.42 -5.62
C ALA A 15 -32.63 -5.27 -7.15
N LEU A 16 -32.71 -4.05 -7.69
CA LEU A 16 -32.76 -3.82 -9.13
C LEU A 16 -31.39 -3.76 -9.81
N VAL A 17 -30.30 -3.61 -9.03
CA VAL A 17 -28.94 -3.50 -9.57
C VAL A 17 -28.28 -4.86 -9.81
N MET A 18 -28.83 -5.96 -9.30
CA MET A 18 -28.19 -7.29 -9.39
C MET A 18 -28.57 -8.12 -10.63
N VAL A 19 -29.35 -7.60 -11.58
CA VAL A 19 -29.89 -8.42 -12.70
C VAL A 19 -29.19 -8.17 -14.05
N LEU A 20 -28.19 -7.29 -14.15
CA LEU A 20 -27.62 -6.89 -15.45
C LEU A 20 -26.14 -7.26 -15.68
N SER A 21 -25.64 -8.38 -15.17
CA SER A 21 -24.29 -8.83 -15.51
C SER A 21 -24.18 -10.33 -15.75
N LEU A 22 -24.88 -10.82 -16.79
CA LEU A 22 -24.67 -12.16 -17.35
C LEU A 22 -24.92 -12.10 -18.85
N ALA A 23 -23.90 -11.78 -19.65
CA ALA A 23 -23.73 -12.28 -21.01
C ALA A 23 -22.46 -11.68 -21.63
N ALA A 24 -21.41 -12.44 -21.78
CA ALA A 24 -20.85 -12.80 -23.09
C ALA A 24 -19.58 -13.62 -22.90
N CYS A 25 -19.80 -14.91 -22.90
CA CYS A 25 -18.79 -15.91 -23.22
C CYS A 25 -18.87 -16.09 -24.74
N GLY A 26 -17.76 -16.04 -25.46
CA GLY A 26 -17.72 -16.26 -26.91
C GLY A 26 -16.35 -16.71 -27.36
N ASN A 27 -16.19 -18.03 -27.36
CA ASN A 27 -15.07 -18.84 -27.81
C ASN A 27 -15.02 -18.97 -29.35
N LYS A 28 -13.79 -19.04 -29.97
CA LYS A 28 -13.37 -19.95 -31.05
C LYS A 28 -12.02 -19.47 -31.61
N ALA A 29 -10.94 -20.16 -31.49
CA ALA A 29 -10.41 -21.42 -32.04
C ALA A 29 -10.32 -21.49 -33.57
N GLN A 30 -9.05 -21.77 -34.01
CA GLN A 30 -8.63 -22.51 -35.22
C GLN A 30 -8.67 -21.75 -36.56
N ASP A 31 -7.66 -21.79 -37.43
CA ASP A 31 -6.87 -22.91 -37.99
C ASP A 31 -5.76 -22.39 -38.90
N ASN A 32 -4.59 -23.01 -38.83
CA ASN A 32 -3.74 -23.65 -39.85
C ASN A 32 -3.41 -23.00 -41.20
N GLY A 33 -2.12 -23.01 -41.53
CA GLY A 33 -1.68 -23.06 -42.95
C GLY A 33 -0.29 -22.52 -43.26
N THR A 34 0.75 -23.26 -43.02
CA THR A 34 1.80 -23.81 -43.91
C THR A 34 2.65 -22.87 -44.80
N ALA A 35 3.99 -22.94 -44.54
CA ALA A 35 5.14 -22.99 -45.46
C ALA A 35 5.42 -21.76 -46.37
N ASP A 36 6.64 -21.30 -46.54
CA ASP A 36 7.92 -21.94 -46.87
C ASP A 36 9.04 -20.89 -46.90
N LYS A 37 10.25 -21.32 -46.46
CA LYS A 37 11.62 -21.00 -46.91
C LYS A 37 12.01 -19.58 -47.32
N ASP A 38 13.12 -19.04 -46.89
CA ASP A 38 14.53 -19.45 -47.18
C ASP A 38 15.55 -18.54 -46.45
N ALA A 39 16.56 -19.20 -45.99
CA ALA A 39 17.97 -18.88 -45.87
C ALA A 39 18.52 -17.48 -45.53
N GLY A 40 19.40 -17.50 -44.52
CA GLY A 40 20.59 -16.67 -44.59
C GLY A 40 21.25 -16.23 -43.32
N ALA A 41 22.18 -17.08 -42.84
CA ALA A 41 23.47 -16.75 -42.24
C ALA A 41 23.56 -16.05 -40.87
N VAL A 42 23.89 -16.90 -39.89
CA VAL A 42 25.06 -16.88 -38.95
C VAL A 42 25.66 -15.52 -38.62
N THR A 43 25.66 -15.18 -37.35
CA THR A 43 26.90 -15.09 -36.59
C THR A 43 26.60 -15.22 -35.10
N ASP A 44 27.39 -16.08 -34.50
CA ASP A 44 27.58 -16.32 -33.07
C ASP A 44 27.79 -15.03 -32.29
N THR A 45 27.33 -14.97 -31.07
CA THR A 45 28.28 -14.95 -29.96
C THR A 45 27.58 -14.68 -28.61
N ASP A 46 27.89 -15.60 -27.73
CA ASP A 46 27.99 -15.51 -26.31
C ASP A 46 26.74 -15.28 -25.43
N ASN A 47 26.33 -16.40 -25.04
CA ASN A 47 25.95 -16.83 -23.71
C ASN A 47 26.68 -16.04 -22.62
N ASN A 48 25.99 -15.11 -21.97
CA ASN A 48 26.31 -14.74 -20.62
C ASN A 48 25.06 -14.87 -19.76
N THR A 49 24.92 -16.06 -19.23
CA THR A 49 24.03 -16.36 -18.11
C THR A 49 24.56 -15.61 -16.90
N GLY A 50 24.21 -14.34 -16.79
CA GLY A 50 24.29 -13.58 -15.58
C GLY A 50 22.91 -13.70 -14.90
N ASP A 51 22.81 -14.63 -13.98
CA ASP A 51 21.77 -14.65 -12.95
C ASP A 51 21.93 -13.39 -12.10
N ASN A 52 21.42 -12.27 -12.61
CA ASN A 52 21.09 -11.13 -11.80
C ASN A 52 19.69 -11.38 -11.30
N GLY A 53 19.58 -11.93 -10.11
CA GLY A 53 18.38 -11.84 -9.31
C GLY A 53 17.97 -10.37 -9.30
N ASP A 54 17.03 -10.03 -10.16
CA ASP A 54 16.29 -8.77 -10.13
C ASP A 54 15.53 -8.78 -8.81
N ALA A 55 16.17 -8.22 -7.78
CA ALA A 55 15.48 -7.89 -6.56
C ALA A 55 14.46 -6.84 -7.01
N ALA A 56 13.22 -7.28 -7.19
CA ALA A 56 12.10 -6.39 -7.47
C ALA A 56 12.20 -5.22 -6.49
N ALA A 57 12.29 -4.01 -7.02
CA ALA A 57 12.28 -2.82 -6.18
C ALA A 57 11.07 -2.93 -5.25
N PRO A 58 11.21 -2.61 -3.95
CA PRO A 58 10.12 -2.71 -3.01
C PRO A 58 8.92 -1.95 -3.56
N GLN A 59 7.81 -2.66 -3.75
CA GLN A 59 6.58 -2.04 -4.24
C GLN A 59 5.94 -1.33 -3.06
N TYR A 60 6.10 -0.01 -3.02
CA TYR A 60 5.43 0.82 -2.03
C TYR A 60 3.97 1.02 -2.45
N SER A 61 3.06 0.81 -1.52
CA SER A 61 1.67 1.20 -1.69
C SER A 61 1.52 2.69 -1.42
N VAL A 62 1.00 3.44 -2.38
CA VAL A 62 0.64 4.84 -2.19
C VAL A 62 -0.84 4.91 -1.86
N VAL A 63 -1.15 5.43 -0.69
CA VAL A 63 -2.49 5.56 -0.12
C VAL A 63 -2.95 7.00 -0.28
N ALA A 64 -4.23 7.20 -0.60
CA ALA A 64 -4.84 8.52 -0.70
C ALA A 64 -5.56 8.93 0.59
N ASP A 65 -5.87 10.23 0.69
CA ASP A 65 -6.64 10.76 1.81
C ASP A 65 -8.05 10.13 1.86
N GLY A 66 -8.43 9.67 3.05
CA GLY A 66 -9.71 9.00 3.29
C GLY A 66 -9.78 7.52 2.93
N ASP A 67 -8.72 6.93 2.41
CA ASP A 67 -8.70 5.51 2.07
C ASP A 67 -8.87 4.62 3.31
N VAL A 68 -9.38 3.42 3.07
CA VAL A 68 -9.43 2.32 4.06
C VAL A 68 -8.67 1.14 3.46
N ILE A 69 -7.59 0.75 4.09
CA ILE A 69 -6.68 -0.28 3.59
C ILE A 69 -6.50 -1.42 4.59
N GLY A 70 -6.01 -2.55 4.10
CA GLY A 70 -5.77 -3.74 4.91
C GLY A 70 -7.04 -4.50 5.27
N GLU A 71 -6.86 -5.62 5.94
CA GLU A 71 -7.93 -6.52 6.39
C GLU A 71 -7.64 -6.94 7.82
N GLY A 72 -8.67 -6.98 8.67
CA GLY A 72 -8.55 -7.40 10.07
C GLY A 72 -9.65 -6.82 10.95
N LYS A 73 -9.58 -7.13 12.23
CA LYS A 73 -10.61 -6.79 13.22
C LYS A 73 -10.31 -5.50 13.96
N THR A 74 -9.04 -5.10 13.98
CA THR A 74 -8.60 -3.89 14.66
C THR A 74 -8.43 -2.77 13.65
N ALA A 75 -9.06 -1.63 13.89
CA ALA A 75 -8.97 -0.45 13.04
C ALA A 75 -8.28 0.69 13.79
N PHE A 76 -7.39 1.41 13.12
CA PHE A 76 -6.76 2.64 13.58
C PHE A 76 -6.57 3.63 12.43
N THR A 77 -6.32 4.89 12.74
CA THR A 77 -6.04 5.92 11.74
C THR A 77 -4.56 6.25 11.66
N VAL A 78 -4.10 6.59 10.45
CA VAL A 78 -2.73 7.04 10.19
C VAL A 78 -2.77 8.36 9.45
N GLU A 79 -2.10 9.38 10.03
CA GLU A 79 -1.79 10.63 9.34
C GLU A 79 -0.38 10.55 8.77
N VAL A 80 -0.19 10.96 7.52
CA VAL A 80 1.12 11.16 6.92
C VAL A 80 1.25 12.63 6.53
N ALA A 81 2.17 13.35 7.18
CA ALA A 81 2.41 14.77 6.92
C ALA A 81 3.79 14.99 6.31
N GLN A 82 3.86 15.77 5.22
CA GLN A 82 5.08 16.02 4.48
C GLN A 82 5.70 17.39 4.84
N LEU A 83 6.97 17.60 4.44
CA LEU A 83 7.70 18.83 4.70
C LEU A 83 7.07 20.08 4.06
N ASP A 84 6.32 19.91 2.99
CA ASP A 84 5.63 20.99 2.28
C ASP A 84 4.32 21.42 2.96
N GLY A 85 3.93 20.74 4.05
CA GLY A 85 2.72 21.00 4.81
C GLY A 85 1.50 20.22 4.31
N THR A 86 1.64 19.40 3.28
CA THR A 86 0.55 18.50 2.86
C THR A 86 0.42 17.36 3.85
N SER A 87 -0.82 16.92 4.11
CA SER A 87 -1.09 15.74 4.92
C SER A 87 -2.26 14.95 4.36
N ILE A 88 -2.24 13.68 4.59
CA ILE A 88 -3.32 12.74 4.32
C ILE A 88 -3.63 11.94 5.57
N THR A 89 -4.87 11.49 5.70
CA THR A 89 -5.29 10.58 6.78
C THR A 89 -6.06 9.42 6.19
N PHE A 90 -5.73 8.22 6.57
CA PHE A 90 -6.39 6.99 6.12
C PHE A 90 -6.61 6.03 7.27
N THR A 91 -7.45 5.02 7.05
CA THR A 91 -7.76 3.98 8.05
C THR A 91 -7.06 2.68 7.67
N VAL A 92 -6.45 2.05 8.64
CA VAL A 92 -5.84 0.71 8.53
C VAL A 92 -6.67 -0.29 9.31
N ASN A 93 -7.04 -1.40 8.65
CA ASN A 93 -7.60 -2.59 9.29
C ASN A 93 -6.53 -3.67 9.34
N THR A 94 -6.36 -4.34 10.48
CA THR A 94 -5.32 -5.35 10.63
C THR A 94 -5.64 -6.34 11.76
N ASP A 95 -4.98 -7.50 11.72
CA ASP A 95 -4.88 -8.44 12.83
C ASP A 95 -3.43 -8.51 13.38
N LYS A 96 -2.54 -7.59 12.96
CA LYS A 96 -1.17 -7.48 13.48
C LYS A 96 -1.16 -6.92 14.90
N GLU A 97 -0.05 -7.17 15.60
CA GLU A 97 0.10 -6.73 16.98
C GLU A 97 0.68 -5.31 17.08
N THR A 98 1.63 -4.96 16.18
CA THR A 98 2.30 -3.66 16.22
C THR A 98 1.99 -2.79 15.00
N VAL A 99 2.12 -1.48 15.19
CA VAL A 99 1.93 -0.49 14.12
C VAL A 99 2.92 -0.73 12.99
N GLY A 100 4.18 -1.04 13.33
CA GLY A 100 5.23 -1.31 12.37
C GLY A 100 4.93 -2.53 11.49
N GLU A 101 4.49 -3.65 12.09
CA GLU A 101 4.12 -4.85 11.33
C GLU A 101 2.99 -4.59 10.35
N ALA A 102 1.96 -3.86 10.78
CA ALA A 102 0.82 -3.54 9.93
C ALA A 102 1.21 -2.66 8.75
N LEU A 103 1.97 -1.58 8.98
CA LEU A 103 2.35 -0.64 7.93
C LEU A 103 3.41 -1.21 6.97
N LEU A 104 4.32 -2.07 7.46
CA LEU A 104 5.29 -2.79 6.61
C LEU A 104 4.59 -3.79 5.69
N GLU A 105 3.66 -4.60 6.23
CA GLU A 105 2.91 -5.59 5.44
C GLU A 105 2.12 -4.93 4.30
N LEU A 106 1.54 -3.77 4.58
CA LEU A 106 0.77 -3.01 3.59
C LEU A 106 1.66 -2.20 2.62
N GLY A 107 2.98 -2.20 2.83
CA GLY A 107 3.92 -1.44 2.01
C GLY A 107 3.77 0.07 2.14
N VAL A 108 3.12 0.55 3.19
CA VAL A 108 2.98 2.00 3.45
C VAL A 108 4.27 2.60 3.96
N VAL A 109 5.04 1.83 4.73
CA VAL A 109 6.35 2.23 5.22
C VAL A 109 7.43 1.25 4.78
N ALA A 110 8.66 1.77 4.68
CA ALA A 110 9.86 0.95 4.56
C ALA A 110 11.01 1.61 5.31
N GLY A 111 12.01 0.79 5.63
CA GLY A 111 13.18 1.22 6.39
C GLY A 111 14.07 0.06 6.75
N ASP A 112 15.10 0.35 7.51
CA ASP A 112 16.11 -0.63 7.93
C ASP A 112 15.89 -1.05 9.38
N THR A 113 16.00 -2.35 9.64
CA THR A 113 15.99 -2.85 11.01
C THR A 113 17.38 -2.61 11.63
N THR A 114 17.38 -1.86 12.72
CA THR A 114 18.59 -1.52 13.49
C THR A 114 18.55 -2.18 14.87
N GLU A 115 19.61 -2.04 15.65
CA GLU A 115 19.65 -2.46 17.06
C GLU A 115 18.65 -1.69 17.95
N TYR A 116 18.17 -0.54 17.49
CA TYR A 116 17.18 0.31 18.18
C TYR A 116 15.77 0.14 17.64
N GLY A 117 15.54 -0.78 16.72
CA GLY A 117 14.27 -1.03 16.06
C GLY A 117 14.23 -0.61 14.60
N LEU A 118 13.02 -0.46 14.06
CA LEU A 118 12.80 -0.06 12.66
C LEU A 118 13.09 1.43 12.45
N TYR A 119 14.14 1.74 11.69
CA TYR A 119 14.41 3.07 11.20
C TYR A 119 13.68 3.32 9.88
N ILE A 120 12.59 4.09 9.93
CA ILE A 120 11.76 4.36 8.76
C ILE A 120 12.46 5.39 7.86
N THR A 121 12.65 5.03 6.59
CA THR A 121 13.19 5.91 5.56
C THR A 121 12.14 6.31 4.53
N THR A 122 11.14 5.48 4.29
CA THR A 122 10.10 5.73 3.30
C THR A 122 8.72 5.63 3.93
N VAL A 123 7.86 6.61 3.67
CA VAL A 123 6.45 6.62 4.06
C VAL A 123 5.61 7.06 2.87
N ASN A 124 4.60 6.25 2.54
CA ASN A 124 3.66 6.52 1.44
C ASN A 124 4.36 6.91 0.12
N GLY A 125 5.45 6.20 -0.20
CA GLY A 125 6.25 6.42 -1.40
C GLY A 125 7.23 7.59 -1.35
N VAL A 126 7.29 8.34 -0.25
CA VAL A 126 8.24 9.45 -0.07
C VAL A 126 9.40 8.99 0.80
N THR A 127 10.61 9.03 0.26
CA THR A 127 11.84 8.68 0.97
C THR A 127 12.54 9.92 1.49
N LEU A 128 12.98 9.86 2.75
CA LEU A 128 13.81 10.86 3.41
C LEU A 128 15.08 10.21 3.95
N ASP A 129 16.20 10.87 3.74
CA ASP A 129 17.49 10.49 4.30
C ASP A 129 18.02 11.62 5.21
N TYR A 130 18.32 11.26 6.45
CA TYR A 130 18.77 12.23 7.46
C TYR A 130 20.03 12.99 7.04
N ASN A 131 20.97 12.32 6.35
CA ASN A 131 22.25 12.91 6.00
C ASN A 131 22.19 13.77 4.73
N THR A 132 21.36 13.40 3.76
CA THR A 132 21.26 14.11 2.47
C THR A 132 20.15 15.15 2.47
N ASP A 133 19.01 14.85 3.10
CA ASP A 133 17.84 15.74 3.10
C ASP A 133 17.76 16.62 4.35
N GLY A 134 18.55 16.28 5.39
CA GLY A 134 18.44 16.92 6.71
C GLY A 134 17.04 16.76 7.29
N ALA A 135 16.40 15.62 7.02
CA ALA A 135 15.03 15.36 7.42
C ALA A 135 14.82 13.88 7.75
N TYR A 136 13.78 13.57 8.50
CA TYR A 136 13.46 12.22 8.95
C TYR A 136 11.95 12.07 9.15
N TRP A 137 11.48 10.84 9.29
CA TRP A 137 10.10 10.52 9.64
C TRP A 137 9.95 10.39 11.15
N ALA A 138 9.25 11.35 11.76
CA ALA A 138 8.92 11.37 13.17
C ALA A 138 7.61 10.62 13.42
N PHE A 139 7.56 9.81 14.47
CA PHE A 139 6.38 9.03 14.85
C PHE A 139 5.63 9.69 16.00
N TYR A 140 4.30 9.71 15.90
CA TYR A 140 3.39 10.29 16.88
C TYR A 140 2.27 9.32 17.23
N ILE A 141 1.83 9.35 18.48
CA ILE A 141 0.71 8.58 19.02
C ILE A 141 -0.29 9.55 19.62
N ASN A 142 -1.52 9.57 19.10
CA ASN A 142 -2.60 10.47 19.55
C ASN A 142 -2.17 11.95 19.61
N GLY A 143 -1.32 12.37 18.68
CA GLY A 143 -0.84 13.74 18.55
C GLY A 143 0.41 14.09 19.36
N GLU A 144 0.93 13.18 20.19
CA GLU A 144 2.15 13.37 20.97
C GLU A 144 3.33 12.63 20.31
N TYR A 145 4.52 13.24 20.36
CA TYR A 145 5.75 12.62 19.85
C TYR A 145 6.01 11.31 20.63
N ALA A 146 6.16 10.21 19.89
CA ALA A 146 6.31 8.90 20.50
C ALA A 146 7.70 8.71 21.12
N SER A 147 7.72 8.07 22.28
CA SER A 147 8.98 7.67 22.94
C SER A 147 9.45 6.28 22.50
N THR A 148 8.68 5.57 21.68
CA THR A 148 8.94 4.23 21.16
C THR A 148 8.85 4.24 19.64
N GLY A 149 9.50 3.28 18.96
CA GLY A 149 9.36 3.07 17.53
C GLY A 149 8.03 2.42 17.17
N VAL A 150 7.68 2.45 15.89
CA VAL A 150 6.43 1.83 15.37
C VAL A 150 6.40 0.31 15.60
N ASP A 151 7.55 -0.35 15.55
CA ASP A 151 7.74 -1.79 15.73
C ASP A 151 7.56 -2.23 17.20
N ALA A 152 7.79 -1.31 18.14
CA ALA A 152 7.60 -1.53 19.58
C ALA A 152 6.25 -0.99 20.09
N THR A 153 5.41 -0.43 19.24
CA THR A 153 4.12 0.16 19.58
C THR A 153 2.99 -0.80 19.25
N ASN A 154 2.31 -1.32 20.28
CA ASN A 154 1.13 -2.16 20.11
C ASN A 154 -0.03 -1.32 19.55
N ILE A 155 -0.81 -1.94 18.67
CA ILE A 155 -1.99 -1.31 18.08
C ILE A 155 -3.11 -1.23 19.10
N GLU A 156 -3.68 -0.04 19.27
CA GLU A 156 -4.89 0.20 20.02
C GLU A 156 -6.05 0.51 19.06
N ALA A 157 -7.19 -0.15 19.26
CA ALA A 157 -8.37 0.07 18.44
C ALA A 157 -8.85 1.53 18.54
N GLY A 158 -9.01 2.19 17.40
CA GLY A 158 -9.45 3.58 17.33
C GLY A 158 -8.37 4.61 17.65
N ALA A 159 -7.12 4.20 17.90
CA ALA A 159 -6.02 5.12 18.08
C ALA A 159 -5.70 5.90 16.80
N SER A 160 -5.03 7.03 16.95
CA SER A 160 -4.49 7.83 15.87
C SER A 160 -2.96 7.82 15.94
N TYR A 161 -2.34 7.33 14.88
CA TYR A 161 -0.90 7.38 14.70
C TYR A 161 -0.54 8.37 13.61
N ALA A 162 0.64 8.98 13.67
CA ALA A 162 1.09 9.84 12.59
C ALA A 162 2.58 9.61 12.29
N LEU A 163 2.91 9.71 11.02
CA LEU A 163 4.27 9.77 10.51
C LEU A 163 4.46 11.14 9.86
N LYS A 164 5.30 11.98 10.47
CA LYS A 164 5.50 13.37 10.04
C LYS A 164 6.94 13.56 9.60
N ALA A 165 7.09 14.11 8.39
CA ALA A 165 8.39 14.53 7.91
C ALA A 165 8.86 15.77 8.71
N GLU A 166 10.01 15.65 9.36
CA GLU A 166 10.58 16.75 10.16
C GLU A 166 12.01 17.03 9.74
N LYS A 167 12.40 18.29 9.87
CA LYS A 167 13.79 18.72 9.67
C LYS A 167 14.61 18.38 10.90
N ALA A 168 15.81 17.87 10.65
CA ALA A 168 16.81 17.72 11.69
C ALA A 168 17.18 19.10 12.25
N ALA A 169 17.39 19.19 13.56
CA ALA A 169 17.79 20.43 14.25
C ALA A 169 19.27 20.74 14.04
#